data_143efd16f7b1b1400c0045babdafab90
#
_entry.id   143efd16f7b1b1400c0045babdafab90
#
_cell.length_a   1.000
_cell.length_b   1.000
_cell.length_c   1.000
_cell.angle_alpha   90.00
_cell.angle_beta   90.00
_cell.angle_gamma   90.00
#
_symmetry.space_group_name_H-M   'P 1'
#
loop_
_entity.id
_entity.type
_entity.pdbx_description
1 polymer ?
#
loop_
_entity_poly.entity_id
_entity_poly.type
_entity_poly.pdbx_seq_one_letter_code
_entity_poly.pdbx_strand_id
1 'polypeptide(L)'
;MIRKITGLLLLIFAMASSSMVRAQSAYYNYIDTAEMKIKKQNWLQAERYILMALKAEPANKNNSLLISNLATVQRNQKKYIEALKNYDLALAMTPKSVTLLKNRASLYLEIDSLSHAYMDYEKVTLLDREDIESRYYHGLIALRKGQIDVAKADFGDLLRINPYSPYTKEAQATLQKTLGNYEEAIEYYSDLIKMQETPSYHTLLNRAECYLEIEKLNEAETDIRHALAKAPSEAYLYVLRARLNKLRRLPGDMERDIQLAIKYGISREMALFFIK
;
A
#
# COMPACT_ATOMS: atom_id res chain seq x y z
N MET A 1 -30.95 -59.51 -13.53
CA MET A 1 -31.09 -58.22 -12.79
C MET A 1 -29.72 -57.55 -12.50
N ILE A 2 -28.74 -58.26 -12.00
CA ILE A 2 -27.40 -57.75 -11.62
C ILE A 2 -26.65 -57.07 -12.79
N ARG A 3 -26.69 -57.64 -14.02
CA ARG A 3 -26.03 -57.03 -15.21
C ARG A 3 -26.58 -55.67 -15.65
N LYS A 4 -27.88 -55.40 -15.40
CA LYS A 4 -28.48 -54.08 -15.72
C LYS A 4 -28.10 -53.02 -14.68
N ILE A 5 -27.91 -53.41 -13.44
CA ILE A 5 -27.49 -52.51 -12.34
C ILE A 5 -26.01 -52.09 -12.50
N THR A 6 -25.12 -53.02 -12.89
CA THR A 6 -23.72 -52.74 -13.19
C THR A 6 -23.53 -51.81 -14.39
N GLY A 7 -24.34 -52.00 -15.46
CA GLY A 7 -24.32 -51.10 -16.63
C GLY A 7 -24.78 -49.68 -16.31
N LEU A 8 -25.80 -49.53 -15.46
CA LEU A 8 -26.30 -48.22 -15.01
C LEU A 8 -25.27 -47.48 -14.13
N LEU A 9 -24.61 -48.19 -13.20
CA LEU A 9 -23.57 -47.66 -12.34
C LEU A 9 -22.34 -47.21 -13.16
N LEU A 10 -21.92 -47.96 -14.18
CA LEU A 10 -20.82 -47.58 -15.08
C LEU A 10 -21.16 -46.35 -15.93
N LEU A 11 -22.43 -46.24 -16.40
CA LEU A 11 -22.90 -45.06 -17.13
C LEU A 11 -22.94 -43.80 -16.24
N ILE A 12 -23.40 -43.91 -15.00
CA ILE A 12 -23.41 -42.82 -14.02
C ILE A 12 -21.98 -42.40 -13.71
N PHE A 13 -21.05 -43.35 -13.54
CA PHE A 13 -19.63 -43.04 -13.26
C PHE A 13 -18.95 -42.36 -14.47
N ALA A 14 -19.25 -42.83 -15.71
CA ALA A 14 -18.73 -42.21 -16.92
C ALA A 14 -19.28 -40.79 -17.16
N MET A 15 -20.56 -40.57 -16.87
CA MET A 15 -21.16 -39.23 -16.94
C MET A 15 -20.63 -38.31 -15.86
N ALA A 16 -20.40 -38.77 -14.64
CA ALA A 16 -19.81 -38.01 -13.54
C ALA A 16 -18.37 -37.63 -13.86
N SER A 17 -17.54 -38.55 -14.39
CA SER A 17 -16.18 -38.28 -14.79
C SER A 17 -16.08 -37.28 -15.95
N SER A 18 -16.96 -37.37 -16.95
CA SER A 18 -16.97 -36.42 -18.07
C SER A 18 -17.45 -35.02 -17.66
N SER A 19 -18.40 -34.92 -16.72
CA SER A 19 -18.82 -33.63 -16.17
C SER A 19 -17.74 -32.99 -15.31
N MET A 20 -17.00 -33.79 -14.55
CA MET A 20 -15.88 -33.32 -13.72
C MET A 20 -14.72 -32.76 -14.58
N VAL A 21 -14.35 -33.45 -15.66
CA VAL A 21 -13.32 -32.98 -16.61
C VAL A 21 -13.75 -31.68 -17.29
N ARG A 22 -15.04 -31.55 -17.66
CA ARG A 22 -15.58 -30.31 -18.26
C ARG A 22 -15.57 -29.15 -17.25
N ALA A 23 -15.94 -29.38 -15.99
CA ALA A 23 -15.91 -28.37 -14.94
C ALA A 23 -14.48 -27.88 -14.68
N GLN A 24 -13.53 -28.80 -14.61
CA GLN A 24 -12.11 -28.48 -14.44
C GLN A 24 -11.56 -27.67 -15.62
N SER A 25 -11.89 -28.02 -16.86
CA SER A 25 -11.51 -27.23 -18.04
C SER A 25 -12.12 -25.83 -18.02
N ALA A 26 -13.38 -25.70 -17.62
CA ALA A 26 -14.06 -24.41 -17.49
C ALA A 26 -13.43 -23.54 -16.37
N TYR A 27 -13.07 -24.14 -15.23
CA TYR A 27 -12.41 -23.47 -14.12
C TYR A 27 -11.13 -22.77 -14.57
N TYR A 28 -10.22 -23.49 -15.22
CA TYR A 28 -8.96 -22.90 -15.69
C TYR A 28 -9.18 -21.86 -16.80
N ASN A 29 -10.09 -22.11 -17.74
CA ASN A 29 -10.41 -21.11 -18.77
C ASN A 29 -10.95 -19.81 -18.19
N TYR A 30 -11.73 -19.85 -17.11
CA TYR A 30 -12.22 -18.66 -16.42
C TYR A 30 -11.10 -17.94 -15.68
N ILE A 31 -10.16 -18.67 -15.06
CA ILE A 31 -8.98 -18.08 -14.41
C ILE A 31 -8.11 -17.35 -15.43
N ASP A 32 -7.75 -18.00 -16.54
CA ASP A 32 -6.93 -17.40 -17.59
C ASP A 32 -7.58 -16.13 -18.16
N THR A 33 -8.91 -16.19 -18.35
CA THR A 33 -9.66 -15.02 -18.80
C THR A 33 -9.67 -13.92 -17.75
N ALA A 34 -9.84 -14.24 -16.48
CA ALA A 34 -9.81 -13.29 -15.39
C ALA A 34 -8.43 -12.58 -15.31
N GLU A 35 -7.34 -13.34 -15.39
CA GLU A 35 -5.98 -12.80 -15.40
C GLU A 35 -5.73 -11.83 -16.56
N MET A 36 -6.22 -12.20 -17.77
CA MET A 36 -6.14 -11.30 -18.93
C MET A 36 -6.93 -10.00 -18.69
N LYS A 37 -8.09 -10.08 -18.01
CA LYS A 37 -8.89 -8.89 -17.67
C LYS A 37 -8.22 -8.04 -16.59
N ILE A 38 -7.55 -8.66 -15.59
CA ILE A 38 -6.75 -7.98 -14.57
C ILE A 38 -5.60 -7.20 -15.24
N LYS A 39 -4.84 -7.84 -16.13
CA LYS A 39 -3.75 -7.19 -16.88
C LYS A 39 -4.23 -5.98 -17.70
N LYS A 40 -5.47 -6.02 -18.19
CA LYS A 40 -6.12 -4.91 -18.90
C LYS A 40 -6.85 -3.93 -17.97
N GLN A 41 -6.73 -4.07 -16.67
CA GLN A 41 -7.43 -3.29 -15.65
C GLN A 41 -8.96 -3.26 -15.81
N ASN A 42 -9.53 -4.26 -16.47
CA ASN A 42 -10.97 -4.40 -16.61
C ASN A 42 -11.53 -5.15 -15.39
N TRP A 43 -11.57 -4.44 -14.27
CA TRP A 43 -11.88 -5.01 -12.96
C TRP A 43 -13.26 -5.67 -12.89
N LEU A 44 -14.27 -5.07 -13.54
CA LEU A 44 -15.65 -5.62 -13.56
C LEU A 44 -15.71 -6.99 -14.26
N GLN A 45 -15.06 -7.13 -15.41
CA GLN A 45 -15.00 -8.41 -16.11
C GLN A 45 -14.13 -9.42 -15.36
N ALA A 46 -13.00 -8.97 -14.78
CA ALA A 46 -12.16 -9.84 -13.94
C ALA A 46 -12.96 -10.45 -12.79
N GLU A 47 -13.71 -9.64 -12.04
CA GLU A 47 -14.56 -10.09 -10.95
C GLU A 47 -15.55 -11.16 -11.43
N ARG A 48 -16.24 -10.91 -12.56
CA ARG A 48 -17.20 -11.84 -13.14
C ARG A 48 -16.56 -13.20 -13.43
N TYR A 49 -15.40 -13.24 -14.09
CA TYR A 49 -14.74 -14.49 -14.45
C TYR A 49 -14.18 -15.22 -13.24
N ILE A 50 -13.68 -14.51 -12.22
CA ILE A 50 -13.28 -15.14 -10.95
C ILE A 50 -14.48 -15.82 -10.28
N LEU A 51 -15.62 -15.15 -10.20
CA LEU A 51 -16.84 -15.73 -9.63
C LEU A 51 -17.34 -16.94 -10.43
N MET A 52 -17.21 -16.94 -11.77
CA MET A 52 -17.53 -18.10 -12.61
C MET A 52 -16.59 -19.27 -12.33
N ALA A 53 -15.30 -19.03 -12.13
CA ALA A 53 -14.34 -20.05 -11.75
C ALA A 53 -14.68 -20.65 -10.37
N LEU A 54 -14.89 -19.83 -9.35
CA LEU A 54 -15.29 -20.28 -8.02
C LEU A 54 -16.59 -21.10 -8.02
N LYS A 55 -17.54 -20.75 -8.91
CA LYS A 55 -18.78 -21.50 -9.07
C LYS A 55 -18.56 -22.85 -9.79
N ALA A 56 -17.62 -22.93 -10.73
CA ALA A 56 -17.32 -24.16 -11.46
C ALA A 56 -16.68 -25.22 -10.56
N GLU A 57 -15.78 -24.82 -9.66
CA GLU A 57 -15.11 -25.71 -8.71
C GLU A 57 -15.07 -25.12 -7.28
N PRO A 58 -16.19 -25.10 -6.55
CA PRO A 58 -16.26 -24.44 -5.24
C PRO A 58 -15.39 -25.10 -4.17
N ALA A 59 -15.09 -26.40 -4.30
CA ALA A 59 -14.25 -27.15 -3.36
C ALA A 59 -12.76 -27.25 -3.79
N ASN A 60 -12.33 -26.48 -4.80
CA ASN A 60 -10.94 -26.53 -5.23
C ASN A 60 -10.03 -25.95 -4.14
N LYS A 61 -8.98 -26.72 -3.78
CA LYS A 61 -8.02 -26.33 -2.73
C LYS A 61 -7.25 -25.05 -3.06
N ASN A 62 -7.17 -24.67 -4.33
CA ASN A 62 -6.48 -23.46 -4.78
C ASN A 62 -7.37 -22.21 -4.74
N ASN A 63 -8.63 -22.34 -4.32
CA ASN A 63 -9.56 -21.21 -4.26
C ASN A 63 -9.12 -20.10 -3.30
N SER A 64 -8.27 -20.38 -2.30
CA SER A 64 -7.70 -19.35 -1.44
C SER A 64 -7.00 -18.24 -2.24
N LEU A 65 -6.17 -18.63 -3.23
CA LEU A 65 -5.50 -17.67 -4.13
C LEU A 65 -6.50 -16.93 -5.03
N LEU A 66 -7.47 -17.65 -5.55
CA LEU A 66 -8.51 -17.08 -6.43
C LEU A 66 -9.40 -16.08 -5.68
N ILE A 67 -9.76 -16.38 -4.42
CA ILE A 67 -10.50 -15.47 -3.53
C ILE A 67 -9.66 -14.25 -3.18
N SER A 68 -8.34 -14.40 -2.99
CA SER A 68 -7.41 -13.28 -2.84
C SER A 68 -7.41 -12.36 -4.06
N ASN A 69 -7.37 -12.94 -5.25
CA ASN A 69 -7.45 -12.17 -6.49
C ASN A 69 -8.79 -11.44 -6.62
N LEU A 70 -9.90 -12.08 -6.20
CA LEU A 70 -11.20 -11.44 -6.13
C LEU A 70 -11.18 -10.21 -5.22
N ALA A 71 -10.62 -10.37 -4.01
CA ALA A 71 -10.47 -9.26 -3.06
C ALA A 71 -9.64 -8.10 -3.65
N THR A 72 -8.53 -8.41 -4.32
CA THR A 72 -7.69 -7.41 -4.99
C THR A 72 -8.45 -6.69 -6.11
N VAL A 73 -9.22 -7.41 -6.91
CA VAL A 73 -10.05 -6.84 -7.97
C VAL A 73 -11.15 -5.94 -7.38
N GLN A 74 -11.78 -6.36 -6.29
CA GLN A 74 -12.78 -5.55 -5.58
C GLN A 74 -12.19 -4.31 -4.94
N ARG A 75 -10.98 -4.41 -4.35
CA ARG A 75 -10.23 -3.24 -3.85
C ARG A 75 -10.02 -2.20 -4.95
N ASN A 76 -9.60 -2.62 -6.16
CA ASN A 76 -9.42 -1.73 -7.30
C ASN A 76 -10.74 -1.10 -7.81
N GLN A 77 -11.88 -1.72 -7.50
CA GLN A 77 -13.22 -1.15 -7.72
C GLN A 77 -13.71 -0.29 -6.54
N LYS A 78 -12.88 -0.09 -5.51
CA LYS A 78 -13.23 0.59 -4.25
C LYS A 78 -14.36 -0.09 -3.45
N LYS A 79 -14.60 -1.37 -3.70
CA LYS A 79 -15.52 -2.23 -2.95
C LYS A 79 -14.78 -2.79 -1.73
N TYR A 80 -14.42 -1.92 -0.79
CA TYR A 80 -13.50 -2.25 0.29
C TYR A 80 -14.06 -3.28 1.29
N ILE A 81 -15.37 -3.22 1.57
CA ILE A 81 -16.02 -4.14 2.51
C ILE A 81 -16.02 -5.56 1.95
N GLU A 82 -16.35 -5.71 0.66
CA GLU A 82 -16.33 -7.00 -0.03
C GLU A 82 -14.91 -7.54 -0.14
N ALA A 83 -13.95 -6.68 -0.44
CA ALA A 83 -12.54 -7.05 -0.51
C ALA A 83 -12.03 -7.57 0.85
N LEU A 84 -12.34 -6.89 1.96
CA LEU A 84 -11.97 -7.37 3.31
C LEU A 84 -12.58 -8.73 3.62
N LYS A 85 -13.88 -8.93 3.35
CA LYS A 85 -14.53 -10.23 3.56
C LYS A 85 -13.84 -11.36 2.79
N ASN A 86 -13.42 -11.10 1.55
CA ASN A 86 -12.74 -12.09 0.73
C ASN A 86 -11.29 -12.31 1.19
N TYR A 87 -10.56 -11.30 1.65
CA TYR A 87 -9.25 -11.52 2.29
C TYR A 87 -9.39 -12.34 3.57
N ASP A 88 -10.41 -12.08 4.40
CA ASP A 88 -10.69 -12.86 5.62
C ASP A 88 -10.98 -14.33 5.28
N LEU A 89 -11.81 -14.57 4.25
CA LEU A 89 -12.13 -15.93 3.79
C LEU A 89 -10.88 -16.65 3.27
N ALA A 90 -10.05 -15.99 2.47
CA ALA A 90 -8.80 -16.55 1.97
C ALA A 90 -7.81 -16.85 3.11
N LEU A 91 -7.70 -15.98 4.12
CA LEU A 91 -6.87 -16.18 5.30
C LEU A 91 -7.41 -17.28 6.23
N ALA A 92 -8.73 -17.49 6.29
CA ALA A 92 -9.30 -18.64 7.00
C ALA A 92 -8.85 -19.98 6.38
N MET A 93 -8.66 -20.02 5.05
CA MET A 93 -8.14 -21.19 4.33
C MET A 93 -6.62 -21.32 4.46
N THR A 94 -5.89 -20.21 4.48
CA THR A 94 -4.41 -20.16 4.54
C THR A 94 -3.90 -19.11 5.54
N PRO A 95 -4.00 -19.38 6.86
CA PRO A 95 -3.78 -18.37 7.90
C PRO A 95 -2.37 -17.77 8.00
N LYS A 96 -1.37 -18.47 7.45
CA LYS A 96 0.04 -18.05 7.47
C LYS A 96 0.53 -17.51 6.13
N SER A 97 -0.36 -17.17 5.22
CA SER A 97 0.01 -16.61 3.93
C SER A 97 0.50 -15.17 4.09
N VAL A 98 1.80 -14.97 3.98
CA VAL A 98 2.44 -13.66 4.00
C VAL A 98 1.80 -12.72 2.96
N THR A 99 1.61 -13.19 1.73
CA THR A 99 1.00 -12.40 0.64
C THR A 99 -0.42 -11.91 1.00
N LEU A 100 -1.26 -12.79 1.58
CA LEU A 100 -2.62 -12.41 1.96
C LEU A 100 -2.64 -11.39 3.09
N LEU A 101 -1.79 -11.59 4.10
CA LEU A 101 -1.63 -10.64 5.22
C LEU A 101 -1.18 -9.28 4.71
N LYS A 102 -0.17 -9.23 3.82
CA LYS A 102 0.32 -7.98 3.20
C LYS A 102 -0.78 -7.28 2.39
N ASN A 103 -1.51 -8.02 1.56
CA ASN A 103 -2.58 -7.45 0.75
C ASN A 103 -3.71 -6.87 1.62
N ARG A 104 -4.10 -7.57 2.70
CA ARG A 104 -5.13 -7.08 3.62
C ARG A 104 -4.63 -5.88 4.43
N ALA A 105 -3.39 -5.93 4.93
CA ALA A 105 -2.76 -4.81 5.62
C ALA A 105 -2.71 -3.55 4.75
N SER A 106 -2.33 -3.71 3.48
CA SER A 106 -2.32 -2.60 2.51
C SER A 106 -3.72 -2.02 2.26
N LEU A 107 -4.76 -2.87 2.24
CA LEU A 107 -6.15 -2.38 2.17
C LEU A 107 -6.54 -1.65 3.45
N TYR A 108 -6.15 -2.15 4.63
CA TYR A 108 -6.39 -1.44 5.89
C TYR A 108 -5.72 -0.07 5.93
N LEU A 109 -4.51 0.08 5.37
CA LEU A 109 -3.87 1.40 5.23
C LEU A 109 -4.66 2.33 4.30
N GLU A 110 -5.18 1.81 3.18
CA GLU A 110 -5.96 2.61 2.22
C GLU A 110 -7.25 3.17 2.82
N ILE A 111 -7.85 2.46 3.78
CA ILE A 111 -9.07 2.90 4.50
C ILE A 111 -8.76 3.49 5.88
N ASP A 112 -7.51 3.88 6.13
CA ASP A 112 -7.01 4.47 7.39
C ASP A 112 -7.26 3.63 8.66
N SER A 113 -7.35 2.31 8.50
CA SER A 113 -7.52 1.36 9.61
C SER A 113 -6.16 0.92 10.17
N LEU A 114 -5.41 1.86 10.74
CA LEU A 114 -4.02 1.68 11.17
C LEU A 114 -3.80 0.50 12.12
N SER A 115 -4.71 0.30 13.07
CA SER A 115 -4.56 -0.79 14.06
C SER A 115 -4.65 -2.18 13.42
N HIS A 116 -5.54 -2.37 12.45
CA HIS A 116 -5.65 -3.64 11.74
C HIS A 116 -4.45 -3.87 10.79
N ALA A 117 -4.01 -2.82 10.09
CA ALA A 117 -2.80 -2.87 9.26
C ALA A 117 -1.57 -3.26 10.10
N TYR A 118 -1.41 -2.64 11.28
CA TYR A 118 -0.33 -2.94 12.21
C TYR A 118 -0.30 -4.42 12.59
N MET A 119 -1.45 -4.98 13.00
CA MET A 119 -1.55 -6.40 13.40
C MET A 119 -1.21 -7.37 12.26
N ASP A 120 -1.59 -7.07 11.03
CA ASP A 120 -1.28 -7.92 9.90
C ASP A 120 0.19 -7.82 9.50
N TYR A 121 0.79 -6.62 9.49
CA TYR A 121 2.23 -6.47 9.26
C TYR A 121 3.06 -7.09 10.39
N GLU A 122 2.65 -6.97 11.65
CA GLU A 122 3.30 -7.67 12.78
C GLU A 122 3.33 -9.18 12.55
N LYS A 123 2.20 -9.77 12.14
CA LYS A 123 2.16 -11.21 11.79
C LYS A 123 3.13 -11.56 10.67
N VAL A 124 3.26 -10.70 9.66
CA VAL A 124 4.21 -10.93 8.57
C VAL A 124 5.65 -10.89 9.09
N THR A 125 6.02 -9.90 9.91
CA THR A 125 7.38 -9.81 10.45
C THR A 125 7.77 -10.98 11.36
N LEU A 126 6.77 -11.65 11.96
CA LEU A 126 6.97 -12.90 12.72
C LEU A 126 7.12 -14.12 11.81
N LEU A 127 6.40 -14.17 10.68
CA LEU A 127 6.43 -15.29 9.72
C LEU A 127 7.63 -15.21 8.78
N ASP A 128 7.97 -14.02 8.35
CA ASP A 128 9.11 -13.72 7.48
C ASP A 128 9.89 -12.53 8.07
N ARG A 129 10.97 -12.85 8.73
CA ARG A 129 11.81 -11.86 9.43
C ARG A 129 12.59 -10.96 8.49
N GLU A 130 12.70 -11.33 7.21
CA GLU A 130 13.43 -10.58 6.18
C GLU A 130 12.52 -9.80 5.24
N ASP A 131 11.19 -9.85 5.44
CA ASP A 131 10.26 -9.02 4.64
C ASP A 131 10.43 -7.53 4.98
N ILE A 132 11.20 -6.86 4.14
CA ILE A 132 11.55 -5.44 4.28
C ILE A 132 10.30 -4.55 4.25
N GLU A 133 9.37 -4.83 3.34
CA GLU A 133 8.17 -4.01 3.14
C GLU A 133 7.27 -4.02 4.38
N SER A 134 6.99 -5.20 4.92
CA SER A 134 6.14 -5.31 6.10
C SER A 134 6.77 -4.68 7.33
N ARG A 135 8.06 -4.85 7.52
CA ARG A 135 8.80 -4.24 8.61
C ARG A 135 8.80 -2.72 8.51
N TYR A 136 8.97 -2.20 7.30
CA TYR A 136 8.86 -0.77 7.01
C TYR A 136 7.50 -0.20 7.40
N TYR A 137 6.41 -0.80 6.93
CA TYR A 137 5.06 -0.32 7.25
C TYR A 137 4.69 -0.51 8.70
N HIS A 138 5.12 -1.60 9.34
CA HIS A 138 4.93 -1.82 10.77
C HIS A 138 5.58 -0.70 11.58
N GLY A 139 6.84 -0.37 11.31
CA GLY A 139 7.56 0.73 11.95
C GLY A 139 6.94 2.11 11.68
N LEU A 140 6.49 2.38 10.43
CA LEU A 140 5.80 3.63 10.11
C LEU A 140 4.49 3.79 10.90
N ILE A 141 3.70 2.73 11.01
CA ILE A 141 2.47 2.77 11.81
C ILE A 141 2.80 2.95 13.28
N ALA A 142 3.87 2.30 13.77
CA ALA A 142 4.36 2.50 15.13
C ALA A 142 4.70 3.97 15.41
N LEU A 143 5.41 4.66 14.49
CA LEU A 143 5.66 6.09 14.60
C LEU A 143 4.38 6.91 14.68
N ARG A 144 3.40 6.65 13.81
CA ARG A 144 2.09 7.34 13.85
C ARG A 144 1.34 7.13 15.16
N LYS A 145 1.57 5.98 15.82
CA LYS A 145 0.99 5.65 17.14
C LYS A 145 1.83 6.17 18.31
N GLY A 146 2.92 6.88 18.06
CA GLY A 146 3.84 7.36 19.10
C GLY A 146 4.73 6.26 19.71
N GLN A 147 4.76 5.06 19.15
CA GLN A 147 5.54 3.92 19.61
C GLN A 147 6.97 3.98 19.02
N ILE A 148 7.73 4.99 19.42
CA ILE A 148 9.03 5.30 18.84
C ILE A 148 10.03 4.15 18.99
N ASP A 149 10.05 3.45 20.13
CA ASP A 149 11.00 2.37 20.37
C ASP A 149 10.73 1.15 19.47
N VAL A 150 9.46 0.85 19.17
CA VAL A 150 9.10 -0.18 18.20
C VAL A 150 9.61 0.19 16.80
N ALA A 151 9.37 1.42 16.38
CA ALA A 151 9.86 1.90 15.08
C ALA A 151 11.38 1.87 15.00
N LYS A 152 12.10 2.27 16.05
CA LYS A 152 13.57 2.17 16.11
C LYS A 152 14.05 0.71 15.94
N ALA A 153 13.39 -0.24 16.58
CA ALA A 153 13.74 -1.66 16.45
C ALA A 153 13.51 -2.15 15.02
N ASP A 154 12.33 -1.88 14.43
CA ASP A 154 12.03 -2.26 13.06
C ASP A 154 13.00 -1.65 12.05
N PHE A 155 13.26 -0.36 12.16
CA PHE A 155 14.13 0.35 11.23
C PHE A 155 15.62 -0.01 11.44
N GLY A 156 16.01 -0.38 12.67
CA GLY A 156 17.32 -0.97 12.94
C GLY A 156 17.48 -2.33 12.26
N ASP A 157 16.44 -3.16 12.28
CA ASP A 157 16.43 -4.43 11.56
C ASP A 157 16.52 -4.23 10.03
N LEU A 158 15.84 -3.21 9.47
CA LEU A 158 15.96 -2.90 8.05
C LEU A 158 17.39 -2.57 7.63
N LEU A 159 18.14 -1.83 8.47
CA LEU A 159 19.56 -1.56 8.23
C LEU A 159 20.39 -2.85 8.20
N ARG A 160 20.06 -3.81 9.06
CA ARG A 160 20.74 -5.10 9.11
C ARG A 160 20.40 -5.99 7.91
N ILE A 161 19.13 -5.99 7.45
CA ILE A 161 18.65 -6.83 6.34
C ILE A 161 19.17 -6.28 5.00
N ASN A 162 18.95 -5.01 4.72
CA ASN A 162 19.39 -4.37 3.49
C ASN A 162 19.51 -2.85 3.65
N PRO A 163 20.71 -2.32 3.96
CA PRO A 163 20.93 -0.89 4.17
C PRO A 163 20.73 -0.04 2.90
N TYR A 164 20.75 -0.67 1.72
CA TYR A 164 20.60 0.00 0.43
C TYR A 164 19.18 -0.06 -0.13
N SER A 165 18.23 -0.68 0.57
CA SER A 165 16.84 -0.68 0.14
C SER A 165 16.24 0.73 0.20
N PRO A 166 15.44 1.16 -0.80
CA PRO A 166 14.66 2.39 -0.71
C PRO A 166 13.80 2.47 0.55
N TYR A 167 13.17 1.37 0.97
CA TYR A 167 12.41 1.29 2.22
C TYR A 167 13.27 1.59 3.44
N THR A 168 14.50 1.07 3.48
CA THR A 168 15.43 1.31 4.59
C THR A 168 15.83 2.78 4.64
N LYS A 169 16.16 3.37 3.49
CA LYS A 169 16.52 4.80 3.43
C LYS A 169 15.36 5.69 3.86
N GLU A 170 14.14 5.40 3.40
CA GLU A 170 12.94 6.15 3.76
C GLU A 170 12.58 5.98 5.25
N ALA A 171 12.72 4.76 5.80
CA ALA A 171 12.53 4.48 7.21
C ALA A 171 13.48 5.30 8.09
N GLN A 172 14.78 5.29 7.77
CA GLN A 172 15.77 6.05 8.52
C GLN A 172 15.52 7.56 8.40
N ALA A 173 15.29 8.07 7.19
CA ALA A 173 14.95 9.48 6.99
C ALA A 173 13.76 9.92 7.84
N THR A 174 12.69 9.12 7.83
CA THR A 174 11.47 9.42 8.61
C THR A 174 11.72 9.35 10.11
N LEU A 175 12.51 8.38 10.57
CA LEU A 175 12.89 8.27 11.98
C LEU A 175 13.71 9.47 12.43
N GLN A 176 14.76 9.82 11.71
CA GLN A 176 15.63 10.95 12.06
C GLN A 176 14.86 12.27 12.03
N LYS A 177 13.99 12.47 11.04
CA LYS A 177 13.08 13.63 11.01
C LYS A 177 12.20 13.67 12.26
N THR A 178 11.62 12.54 12.67
CA THR A 178 10.76 12.45 13.87
C THR A 178 11.53 12.73 15.16
N LEU A 179 12.81 12.38 15.20
CA LEU A 179 13.68 12.63 16.35
C LEU A 179 14.26 14.06 16.37
N GLY A 180 14.02 14.86 15.33
CA GLY A 180 14.58 16.20 15.19
C GLY A 180 16.01 16.25 14.65
N ASN A 181 16.57 15.12 14.21
CA ASN A 181 17.91 15.03 13.62
C ASN A 181 17.82 15.36 12.12
N TYR A 182 17.53 16.62 11.80
CA TYR A 182 17.16 17.04 10.45
C TYR A 182 18.30 16.91 9.43
N GLU A 183 19.55 17.16 9.83
CA GLU A 183 20.73 16.99 8.96
C GLU A 183 20.85 15.52 8.50
N GLU A 184 20.75 14.58 9.42
CA GLU A 184 20.83 13.15 9.12
C GLU A 184 19.64 12.71 8.26
N ALA A 185 18.43 13.20 8.55
CA ALA A 185 17.25 12.95 7.72
C ALA A 185 17.45 13.43 6.27
N ILE A 186 18.05 14.61 6.08
CA ILE A 186 18.36 15.17 4.76
C ILE A 186 19.34 14.27 3.99
N GLU A 187 20.33 13.70 4.67
CA GLU A 187 21.28 12.77 4.03
C GLU A 187 20.55 11.53 3.49
N TYR A 188 19.70 10.88 4.31
CA TYR A 188 18.92 9.73 3.90
C TYR A 188 17.94 10.05 2.77
N TYR A 189 17.21 11.18 2.84
CA TYR A 189 16.33 11.61 1.75
C TYR A 189 17.13 11.92 0.47
N SER A 190 18.33 12.50 0.59
CA SER A 190 19.18 12.80 -0.56
C SER A 190 19.69 11.52 -1.23
N ASP A 191 20.04 10.50 -0.46
CA ASP A 191 20.40 9.19 -0.98
C ASP A 191 19.20 8.55 -1.69
N LEU A 192 18.01 8.60 -1.08
CA LEU A 192 16.79 8.07 -1.70
C LEU A 192 16.47 8.76 -3.04
N ILE A 193 16.69 10.07 -3.12
CA ILE A 193 16.51 10.84 -4.35
C ILE A 193 17.50 10.42 -5.43
N LYS A 194 18.76 10.18 -5.08
CA LYS A 194 19.79 9.70 -6.04
C LYS A 194 19.49 8.30 -6.59
N MET A 195 18.80 7.46 -5.80
CA MET A 195 18.42 6.10 -6.21
C MET A 195 17.25 6.06 -7.19
N GLN A 196 16.51 7.15 -7.34
CA GLN A 196 15.31 7.23 -8.17
C GLN A 196 15.58 8.07 -9.42
N GLU A 197 15.25 7.55 -10.61
CA GLU A 197 15.29 8.36 -11.85
C GLU A 197 14.41 9.61 -11.74
N THR A 198 13.25 9.45 -11.12
CA THR A 198 12.28 10.53 -10.87
C THR A 198 11.85 10.50 -9.40
N PRO A 199 12.46 11.29 -8.52
CA PRO A 199 12.09 11.34 -7.12
C PRO A 199 10.59 11.61 -6.92
N SER A 200 9.98 10.95 -5.94
CA SER A 200 8.58 11.22 -5.59
C SER A 200 8.42 12.62 -5.01
N TYR A 201 7.25 13.24 -5.21
CA TYR A 201 7.00 14.53 -4.58
C TYR A 201 6.98 14.43 -3.05
N HIS A 202 6.60 13.30 -2.49
CA HIS A 202 6.65 13.05 -1.04
C HIS A 202 8.08 13.09 -0.49
N THR A 203 9.04 12.49 -1.19
CA THR A 203 10.45 12.51 -0.76
C THR A 203 11.00 13.95 -0.76
N LEU A 204 10.70 14.72 -1.82
CA LEU A 204 11.09 16.12 -1.92
C LEU A 204 10.41 16.98 -0.84
N LEU A 205 9.12 16.76 -0.60
CA LEU A 205 8.35 17.43 0.45
C LEU A 205 8.96 17.20 1.83
N ASN A 206 9.24 15.94 2.18
CA ASN A 206 9.82 15.61 3.48
C ASN A 206 11.23 16.18 3.66
N ARG A 207 12.05 16.22 2.60
CA ARG A 207 13.37 16.85 2.67
C ARG A 207 13.28 18.36 2.77
N ALA A 208 12.35 18.99 2.04
CA ALA A 208 12.09 20.42 2.14
C ALA A 208 11.66 20.82 3.56
N GLU A 209 10.84 20.01 4.21
CA GLU A 209 10.45 20.20 5.60
C GLU A 209 11.69 20.22 6.52
N CYS A 210 12.58 19.23 6.38
CA CYS A 210 13.83 19.21 7.13
C CYS A 210 14.71 20.43 6.84
N TYR A 211 14.80 20.89 5.58
CA TYR A 211 15.53 22.10 5.24
C TYR A 211 14.94 23.36 5.89
N LEU A 212 13.62 23.45 6.01
CA LEU A 212 12.96 24.56 6.69
C LEU A 212 13.24 24.58 8.20
N GLU A 213 13.34 23.39 8.83
CA GLU A 213 13.67 23.27 10.26
C GLU A 213 15.09 23.78 10.57
N ILE A 214 16.04 23.64 9.64
CA ILE A 214 17.43 24.12 9.80
C ILE A 214 17.72 25.38 9.00
N GLU A 215 16.69 26.11 8.58
CA GLU A 215 16.73 27.38 7.86
C GLU A 215 17.55 27.38 6.56
N LYS A 216 17.71 26.23 5.90
CA LYS A 216 18.29 26.13 4.55
C LYS A 216 17.23 26.48 3.49
N LEU A 217 16.92 27.78 3.41
CA LEU A 217 15.75 28.28 2.68
C LEU A 217 15.83 28.10 1.16
N ASN A 218 17.02 28.14 0.57
CA ASN A 218 17.20 27.98 -0.89
C ASN A 218 17.04 26.54 -1.33
N GLU A 219 17.55 25.61 -0.53
CA GLU A 219 17.39 24.19 -0.71
C GLU A 219 15.92 23.77 -0.55
N ALA A 220 15.25 24.29 0.49
CA ALA A 220 13.81 24.08 0.69
C ALA A 220 12.99 24.57 -0.49
N GLU A 221 13.26 25.78 -1.00
CA GLU A 221 12.58 26.33 -2.18
C GLU A 221 12.75 25.44 -3.41
N THR A 222 13.96 24.93 -3.62
CA THR A 222 14.26 24.06 -4.75
C THR A 222 13.43 22.78 -4.70
N ASP A 223 13.37 22.13 -3.54
CA ASP A 223 12.59 20.91 -3.36
C ASP A 223 11.08 21.18 -3.46
N ILE A 224 10.57 22.23 -2.84
CA ILE A 224 9.15 22.63 -2.92
C ILE A 224 8.75 22.89 -4.38
N ARG A 225 9.57 23.60 -5.14
CA ARG A 225 9.31 23.88 -6.55
C ARG A 225 9.24 22.61 -7.40
N HIS A 226 10.19 21.69 -7.20
CA HIS A 226 10.20 20.40 -7.89
C HIS A 226 9.01 19.51 -7.47
N ALA A 227 8.65 19.53 -6.19
CA ALA A 227 7.49 18.80 -5.70
C ALA A 227 6.17 19.35 -6.28
N LEU A 228 6.00 20.68 -6.32
CA LEU A 228 4.83 21.34 -6.93
C LEU A 228 4.71 21.07 -8.44
N ALA A 229 5.83 20.95 -9.16
CA ALA A 229 5.80 20.57 -10.57
C ALA A 229 5.24 19.16 -10.79
N LYS A 230 5.39 18.26 -9.81
CA LYS A 230 4.87 16.88 -9.84
C LYS A 230 3.45 16.76 -9.27
N ALA A 231 3.12 17.54 -8.26
CA ALA A 231 1.86 17.48 -7.54
C ALA A 231 1.29 18.91 -7.33
N PRO A 232 0.80 19.58 -8.40
CA PRO A 232 0.39 20.99 -8.33
C PRO A 232 -0.89 21.22 -7.52
N SER A 233 -1.63 20.18 -7.16
CA SER A 233 -2.83 20.26 -6.33
C SER A 233 -2.60 19.76 -4.89
N GLU A 234 -1.36 19.44 -4.52
CA GLU A 234 -1.02 19.00 -3.16
C GLU A 234 -1.01 20.18 -2.20
N ALA A 235 -2.03 20.27 -1.37
CA ALA A 235 -2.27 21.43 -0.50
C ALA A 235 -1.13 21.71 0.48
N TYR A 236 -0.52 20.66 1.03
CA TYR A 236 0.53 20.81 2.03
C TYR A 236 1.83 21.41 1.46
N LEU A 237 2.10 21.24 0.16
CA LEU A 237 3.25 21.93 -0.49
C LEU A 237 3.09 23.45 -0.48
N TYR A 238 1.88 23.97 -0.58
CA TYR A 238 1.64 25.41 -0.45
C TYR A 238 1.78 25.87 0.99
N VAL A 239 1.45 25.03 1.98
CA VAL A 239 1.74 25.32 3.40
C VAL A 239 3.25 25.43 3.63
N LEU A 240 4.05 24.51 3.10
CA LEU A 240 5.52 24.59 3.21
C LEU A 240 6.07 25.84 2.51
N ARG A 241 5.53 26.22 1.35
CA ARG A 241 5.94 27.45 0.65
C ARG A 241 5.51 28.69 1.41
N ALA A 242 4.35 28.68 2.03
CA ALA A 242 3.92 29.77 2.92
C ALA A 242 4.86 29.90 4.15
N ARG A 243 5.28 28.78 4.74
CA ARG A 243 6.27 28.77 5.83
C ARG A 243 7.62 29.31 5.37
N LEU A 244 8.11 28.91 4.20
CA LEU A 244 9.30 29.48 3.57
C LEU A 244 9.19 31.00 3.41
N ASN A 245 8.06 31.50 2.87
CA ASN A 245 7.81 32.92 2.68
C ASN A 245 7.71 33.69 4.01
N LYS A 246 7.17 33.08 5.06
CA LYS A 246 7.20 33.64 6.41
C LYS A 246 8.65 33.81 6.89
N LEU A 247 9.50 32.79 6.79
CA LEU A 247 10.91 32.85 7.18
C LEU A 247 11.68 33.92 6.38
N ARG A 248 11.33 34.12 5.11
CA ARG A 248 11.87 35.17 4.26
C ARG A 248 11.28 36.58 4.50
N ARG A 249 10.32 36.71 5.41
CA ARG A 249 9.60 37.96 5.72
C ARG A 249 8.84 38.53 4.49
N LEU A 250 8.20 37.66 3.73
CA LEU A 250 7.39 37.97 2.54
C LEU A 250 5.89 37.72 2.84
N PRO A 251 5.22 38.60 3.62
CA PRO A 251 3.84 38.33 4.11
C PRO A 251 2.81 38.24 2.99
N GLY A 252 2.98 38.98 1.90
CA GLY A 252 2.06 38.92 0.75
C GLY A 252 2.12 37.59 0.01
N ASP A 253 3.33 37.03 -0.15
CA ASP A 253 3.52 35.71 -0.77
C ASP A 253 3.03 34.60 0.16
N MET A 254 3.31 34.72 1.46
CA MET A 254 2.80 33.80 2.48
C MET A 254 1.26 33.71 2.42
N GLU A 255 0.56 34.84 2.41
CA GLU A 255 -0.91 34.83 2.39
C GLU A 255 -1.46 34.24 1.08
N ARG A 256 -0.83 34.53 -0.07
CA ARG A 256 -1.20 33.89 -1.36
C ARG A 256 -1.10 32.37 -1.30
N ASP A 257 -0.03 31.86 -0.70
CA ASP A 257 0.16 30.40 -0.56
C ASP A 257 -0.80 29.78 0.43
N ILE A 258 -1.17 30.44 1.51
CA ILE A 258 -2.26 30.02 2.39
C ILE A 258 -3.59 29.90 1.63
N GLN A 259 -3.91 30.88 0.77
CA GLN A 259 -5.13 30.82 -0.05
C GLN A 259 -5.10 29.64 -1.05
N LEU A 260 -3.94 29.32 -1.61
CA LEU A 260 -3.77 28.14 -2.48
C LEU A 260 -3.92 26.83 -1.68
N ALA A 261 -3.36 26.74 -0.49
CA ALA A 261 -3.53 25.58 0.40
C ALA A 261 -5.02 25.35 0.72
N ILE A 262 -5.76 26.44 1.02
CA ILE A 262 -7.21 26.38 1.28
C ILE A 262 -7.96 25.90 0.03
N LYS A 263 -7.64 26.45 -1.14
CA LYS A 263 -8.24 26.04 -2.42
C LYS A 263 -8.08 24.54 -2.67
N TYR A 264 -6.97 23.95 -2.26
CA TYR A 264 -6.67 22.54 -2.43
C TYR A 264 -7.03 21.65 -1.23
N GLY A 265 -7.76 22.17 -0.23
CA GLY A 265 -8.46 21.34 0.76
C GLY A 265 -7.94 21.38 2.20
N ILE A 266 -6.94 22.20 2.51
CA ILE A 266 -6.51 22.45 3.90
C ILE A 266 -7.30 23.61 4.48
N SER A 267 -7.80 23.49 5.73
CA SER A 267 -8.43 24.62 6.40
C SER A 267 -7.42 25.72 6.75
N ARG A 268 -7.89 26.98 6.84
CA ARG A 268 -7.01 28.10 7.22
C ARG A 268 -6.35 27.87 8.58
N GLU A 269 -7.10 27.33 9.52
CA GLU A 269 -6.58 26.99 10.86
C GLU A 269 -5.41 26.00 10.79
N MET A 270 -5.59 24.92 10.03
CA MET A 270 -4.51 23.94 9.83
C MET A 270 -3.30 24.55 9.13
N ALA A 271 -3.52 25.34 8.07
CA ALA A 271 -2.41 26.00 7.37
C ALA A 271 -1.61 26.90 8.34
N LEU A 272 -2.28 27.72 9.12
CA LEU A 272 -1.64 28.59 10.12
C LEU A 272 -0.95 27.81 11.24
N PHE A 273 -1.49 26.65 11.62
CA PHE A 273 -0.85 25.78 12.63
C PHE A 273 0.52 25.27 12.14
N PHE A 274 0.62 24.83 10.91
CA PHE A 274 1.87 24.30 10.33
C PHE A 274 2.89 25.38 9.94
N ILE A 275 2.47 26.64 9.82
CA ILE A 275 3.35 27.78 9.52
C ILE A 275 4.01 28.37 10.80
N LYS A 276 3.51 27.97 11.99
CA LYS A 276 4.08 28.47 13.27
C LYS A 276 5.54 28.13 13.42
#